data_7423b2510dce522ddf064982c1920596
#
_entry.id   7423b2510dce522ddf064982c1920596
#
_cell.length_a   1.000
_cell.length_b   1.000
_cell.length_c   1.000
_cell.angle_alpha   90.00
_cell.angle_beta   90.00
_cell.angle_gamma   90.00
#
_symmetry.space_group_name_H-M   'P 1'
#
loop_
_entity.id
_entity.type
_entity.pdbx_description
1 polymer ?
#
loop_
_entity_poly.entity_id
_entity_poly.type
_entity_poly.pdbx_seq_one_letter_code
_entity_poly.pdbx_strand_id
1 'polypeptide(L)'
;SAGVSSIAALGVLASAGVANAAVVSRIDVRGAERSGADAVRSNITIAPGRNFSNSDIDESVKRLYATGYFSNVSMRVAGNALVVTVSENNLVNQVVFNGNRKIKDDKLQAVVQTQSLGPYDQTIVTADIARIKEAYANIGRSDVQVTTQVVPVGQGRVNLAFQINEGERTKIARID
;
A
#
# COMPACT_ATOMS: atom_id res chain seq x y z
N SER A 1 -44.65 -5.09 19.79
CA SER A 1 -44.18 -5.01 19.45
C SER A 1 -43.46 -4.71 18.78
N ALA A 2 -43.52 -4.68 18.74
CA ALA A 2 -42.90 -4.47 18.08
C ALA A 2 -42.11 -4.03 17.56
N GLY A 3 -42.02 -3.99 17.76
CA GLY A 3 -41.29 -3.53 17.21
C GLY A 3 -40.60 -3.48 16.59
N VAL A 4 -40.84 -3.65 16.79
CA VAL A 4 -40.28 -3.64 16.25
C VAL A 4 -39.70 -3.44 15.48
N SER A 5 -39.87 -3.31 15.35
CA SER A 5 -39.29 -3.11 14.58
C SER A 5 -38.69 -2.62 13.99
N SER A 6 -39.05 -2.53 14.35
CA SER A 6 -38.43 -2.08 13.79
C SER A 6 -37.67 -1.78 13.25
N ILE A 7 -37.82 -1.91 13.37
CA ILE A 7 -37.04 -1.53 12.88
C ILE A 7 -36.44 -1.24 12.14
N ALA A 8 -36.84 -1.31 12.08
CA ALA A 8 -36.16 -1.01 11.35
C ALA A 8 -35.60 -0.56 10.83
N ALA A 9 -36.06 -0.59 11.07
CA ALA A 9 -35.38 -0.11 10.47
C ALA A 9 -34.62 0.14 10.00
N LEU A 10 -34.84 0.07 10.23
CA LEU A 10 -33.96 0.37 9.64
C LEU A 10 -33.37 0.70 8.93
N GLY A 11 -33.61 0.56 9.12
CA GLY A 11 -33.02 0.99 8.33
C GLY A 11 -32.60 1.30 7.83
N VAL A 12 -32.80 1.14 7.85
CA VAL A 12 -32.28 1.49 7.11
C VAL A 12 -31.93 1.95 6.65
N LEU A 13 -32.23 2.06 6.97
CA LEU A 13 -31.80 2.53 6.36
C LEU A 13 -31.30 2.97 5.81
N ALA A 14 -31.51 2.83 5.97
CA ALA A 14 -30.97 3.27 5.21
C ALA A 14 -30.71 3.66 4.63
N SER A 15 -31.03 3.67 4.60
CA SER A 15 -30.83 3.86 3.83
C SER A 15 -30.54 4.52 3.30
N ALA A 16 -30.72 4.64 3.18
CA ALA A 16 -30.49 5.19 2.53
C ALA A 16 -30.13 6.07 2.27
N GLY A 17 -30.12 6.18 2.44
CA GLY A 17 -29.75 6.92 2.19
C GLY A 17 -29.47 7.89 1.87
N VAL A 18 -29.59 7.98 2.08
CA VAL A 18 -29.36 8.80 1.55
C VAL A 18 -28.30 9.34 1.44
N ALA A 19 -28.01 9.03 0.82
CA ALA A 19 -26.94 9.68 0.38
C ALA A 19 -26.70 10.93 1.01
N ASN A 20 -27.45 11.16 1.81
CA ASN A 20 -27.33 12.40 2.47
C ASN A 20 -26.29 12.37 3.50
N ALA A 21 -25.96 13.48 3.98
CA ALA A 21 -24.97 13.64 5.01
C ALA A 21 -25.39 12.85 6.25
N ALA A 22 -24.43 12.22 6.85
CA ALA A 22 -24.56 11.55 8.11
C ALA A 22 -23.60 12.16 9.10
N VAL A 23 -23.80 11.87 10.38
CA VAL A 23 -22.95 12.40 11.43
C VAL A 23 -22.57 11.24 12.33
N VAL A 24 -21.30 11.16 12.67
CA VAL A 24 -20.82 10.21 13.66
C VAL A 24 -20.15 10.98 14.78
N SER A 25 -20.21 10.42 15.99
CA SER A 25 -19.61 11.09 17.14
C SER A 25 -18.19 10.66 17.38
N ARG A 26 -17.76 9.56 16.76
CA ARG A 26 -16.39 9.10 16.92
C ARG A 26 -15.98 8.25 15.72
N ILE A 27 -14.68 8.11 15.57
CA ILE A 27 -14.10 7.27 14.54
C ILE A 27 -13.29 6.17 15.25
N ASP A 28 -13.70 4.93 15.07
CA ASP A 28 -13.03 3.78 15.63
C ASP A 28 -12.12 3.19 14.56
N VAL A 29 -10.85 3.03 14.87
CA VAL A 29 -9.86 2.50 13.93
C VAL A 29 -9.43 1.13 14.43
N ARG A 30 -9.46 0.16 13.53
CA ARG A 30 -9.07 -1.22 13.84
C ARG A 30 -8.02 -1.67 12.84
N GLY A 31 -7.03 -2.39 13.34
CA GLY A 31 -5.99 -2.99 12.51
C GLY A 31 -4.76 -2.14 12.29
N ALA A 32 -4.75 -0.90 12.77
CA ALA A 32 -3.60 -0.01 12.57
C ALA A 32 -2.61 -0.18 13.73
N GLU A 33 -2.06 -1.38 13.86
CA GLU A 33 -1.26 -1.72 15.05
C GLU A 33 0.14 -1.13 14.98
N ARG A 34 0.70 -1.01 13.78
CA ARG A 34 2.03 -0.43 13.62
C ARG A 34 1.98 1.04 13.26
N SER A 35 1.07 1.41 12.38
CA SER A 35 0.97 2.81 11.95
C SER A 35 0.24 3.69 12.96
N GLY A 36 -0.63 3.07 13.77
CA GLY A 36 -1.34 3.80 14.79
C GLY A 36 -2.66 4.40 14.30
N ALA A 37 -3.61 4.51 15.22
CA ALA A 37 -4.93 5.03 14.88
C ALA A 37 -4.87 6.48 14.43
N ASP A 38 -3.96 7.27 15.01
CA ASP A 38 -3.86 8.68 14.65
C ASP A 38 -3.41 8.87 13.21
N ALA A 39 -2.52 8.00 12.73
CA ALA A 39 -2.09 8.07 11.33
C ALA A 39 -3.24 7.79 10.39
N VAL A 40 -4.13 6.86 10.77
CA VAL A 40 -5.32 6.59 9.96
C VAL A 40 -6.26 7.79 10.02
N ARG A 41 -6.52 8.31 11.22
CA ARG A 41 -7.45 9.43 11.38
C ARG A 41 -7.01 10.66 10.62
N SER A 42 -5.72 10.91 10.54
CA SER A 42 -5.22 12.10 9.86
C SER A 42 -5.45 12.05 8.34
N ASN A 43 -5.72 10.88 7.80
CA ASN A 43 -6.01 10.72 6.38
C ASN A 43 -7.49 10.63 6.08
N ILE A 44 -8.33 10.73 7.11
CA ILE A 44 -9.78 10.67 6.95
C ILE A 44 -10.32 12.09 6.90
N THR A 45 -11.11 12.38 5.86
CA THR A 45 -11.69 13.71 5.70
C THR A 45 -12.92 13.92 6.55
N ILE A 46 -13.39 12.85 7.20
CA ILE A 46 -14.61 12.89 8.02
C ILE A 46 -14.22 13.27 9.43
N ALA A 47 -14.91 14.26 9.99
CA ALA A 47 -14.63 14.72 11.35
C ALA A 47 -15.82 14.36 12.25
N PRO A 48 -15.57 13.92 13.49
CA PRO A 48 -16.64 13.64 14.41
C PRO A 48 -17.48 14.88 14.64
N GLY A 49 -18.80 14.68 14.68
CA GLY A 49 -19.74 15.77 14.91
C GLY A 49 -20.06 16.59 13.68
N ARG A 50 -19.50 16.27 12.53
CA ARG A 50 -19.78 16.99 11.30
C ARG A 50 -20.45 16.09 10.29
N ASN A 51 -21.20 16.70 9.39
CA ASN A 51 -21.84 15.96 8.32
C ASN A 51 -20.80 15.42 7.35
N PHE A 52 -21.06 14.24 6.82
CA PHE A 52 -20.22 13.65 5.78
C PHE A 52 -21.12 12.87 4.81
N SER A 53 -20.59 12.57 3.64
CA SER A 53 -21.31 11.88 2.59
C SER A 53 -20.51 10.67 2.14
N ASN A 54 -21.11 9.89 1.22
CA ASN A 54 -20.39 8.75 0.65
C ASN A 54 -19.14 9.18 -0.09
N SER A 55 -19.13 10.38 -0.68
CA SER A 55 -17.93 10.84 -1.34
C SER A 55 -16.81 11.13 -0.35
N ASP A 56 -17.13 11.54 0.86
CA ASP A 56 -16.12 11.71 1.91
C ASP A 56 -15.53 10.36 2.31
N ILE A 57 -16.36 9.32 2.37
CA ILE A 57 -15.88 7.98 2.64
C ILE A 57 -14.95 7.51 1.52
N ASP A 58 -15.37 7.69 0.27
CA ASP A 58 -14.55 7.27 -0.87
C ASP A 58 -13.22 8.00 -0.88
N GLU A 59 -13.22 9.29 -0.63
CA GLU A 59 -12.00 10.06 -0.62
C GLU A 59 -11.08 9.61 0.49
N SER A 60 -11.62 9.35 1.67
CA SER A 60 -10.82 8.88 2.80
C SER A 60 -10.19 7.53 2.50
N VAL A 61 -10.95 6.62 1.90
CA VAL A 61 -10.41 5.31 1.51
C VAL A 61 -9.28 5.48 0.52
N LYS A 62 -9.47 6.34 -0.48
CA LYS A 62 -8.42 6.58 -1.47
C LYS A 62 -7.17 7.18 -0.86
N ARG A 63 -7.33 8.08 0.09
CA ARG A 63 -6.17 8.68 0.76
C ARG A 63 -5.40 7.64 1.56
N LEU A 64 -6.12 6.74 2.24
CA LEU A 64 -5.45 5.69 3.00
C LEU A 64 -4.70 4.73 2.08
N TYR A 65 -5.30 4.33 0.97
CA TYR A 65 -4.58 3.49 0.02
C TYR A 65 -3.37 4.21 -0.57
N ALA A 66 -3.47 5.51 -0.77
CA ALA A 66 -2.38 6.29 -1.36
C ALA A 66 -1.15 6.36 -0.46
N THR A 67 -1.31 6.12 0.85
CA THR A 67 -0.15 6.10 1.74
C THR A 67 0.76 4.91 1.50
N GLY A 68 0.22 3.84 0.91
CA GLY A 68 0.98 2.62 0.68
C GLY A 68 1.12 1.72 1.89
N TYR A 69 0.62 2.12 3.04
CA TYR A 69 0.77 1.35 4.27
C TYR A 69 -0.29 0.27 4.44
N PHE A 70 -1.38 0.33 3.68
CA PHE A 70 -2.51 -0.56 3.90
C PHE A 70 -2.81 -1.39 2.66
N SER A 71 -3.02 -2.69 2.86
CA SER A 71 -3.40 -3.59 1.80
C SER A 71 -4.93 -3.64 1.64
N ASN A 72 -5.65 -3.27 2.68
CA ASN A 72 -7.09 -3.28 2.64
C ASN A 72 -7.62 -2.21 3.59
N VAL A 73 -8.63 -1.47 3.14
CA VAL A 73 -9.27 -0.43 3.92
C VAL A 73 -10.76 -0.56 3.70
N SER A 74 -11.51 -0.62 4.80
CA SER A 74 -12.96 -0.60 4.73
C SER A 74 -13.50 0.35 5.78
N MET A 75 -14.62 0.99 5.47
CA MET A 75 -15.28 1.92 6.37
C MET A 75 -16.74 1.60 6.41
N ARG A 76 -17.33 1.65 7.60
CA ARG A 76 -18.77 1.51 7.74
C ARG A 76 -19.23 2.30 8.94
N VAL A 77 -20.49 2.63 8.94
CA VAL A 77 -21.11 3.33 10.06
C VAL A 77 -21.81 2.29 10.93
N ALA A 78 -21.48 2.27 12.20
CA ALA A 78 -22.10 1.38 13.17
C ALA A 78 -22.59 2.24 14.33
N GLY A 79 -23.89 2.39 14.46
CA GLY A 79 -24.47 3.30 15.44
C GLY A 79 -24.03 4.71 15.17
N ASN A 80 -23.39 5.35 16.13
CA ASN A 80 -22.87 6.71 15.97
C ASN A 80 -21.37 6.74 15.77
N ALA A 81 -20.78 5.62 15.34
CA ALA A 81 -19.34 5.53 15.12
C ALA A 81 -19.06 5.19 13.67
N LEU A 82 -18.02 5.79 13.13
CA LEU A 82 -17.45 5.36 11.87
C LEU A 82 -16.37 4.35 12.18
N VAL A 83 -16.55 3.11 11.72
CA VAL A 83 -15.59 2.04 11.97
C VAL A 83 -14.71 1.90 10.75
N VAL A 84 -13.43 2.14 10.94
CA VAL A 84 -12.41 2.03 9.90
C VAL A 84 -11.59 0.81 10.19
N THR A 85 -11.64 -0.17 9.31
CA THR A 85 -10.86 -1.39 9.45
C THR A 85 -9.80 -1.41 8.37
N VAL A 86 -8.55 -1.56 8.79
CA VAL A 86 -7.43 -1.57 7.85
C VAL A 86 -6.61 -2.83 8.08
N SER A 87 -5.97 -3.29 7.00
CA SER A 87 -4.95 -4.32 7.08
C SER A 87 -3.66 -3.69 6.61
N GLU A 88 -2.62 -3.77 7.43
CA GLU A 88 -1.37 -3.09 7.14
C GLU A 88 -0.50 -3.92 6.23
N ASN A 89 0.15 -3.25 5.28
CA ASN A 89 1.19 -3.86 4.48
C ASN A 89 2.42 -4.09 5.34
N ASN A 90 3.22 -5.05 4.95
CA ASN A 90 4.52 -5.21 5.57
C ASN A 90 5.38 -4.00 5.25
N LEU A 91 6.32 -3.71 6.14
CA LEU A 91 7.31 -2.68 5.90
C LEU A 91 8.59 -3.32 5.39
N VAL A 92 9.30 -2.60 4.56
CA VAL A 92 10.60 -3.04 4.06
C VAL A 92 11.65 -2.72 5.13
N ASN A 93 12.29 -3.77 5.66
CA ASN A 93 13.37 -3.57 6.61
C ASN A 93 14.62 -3.05 5.93
N GLN A 94 14.98 -3.68 4.83
CA GLN A 94 16.10 -3.22 4.01
C GLN A 94 15.95 -3.71 2.59
N VAL A 95 16.57 -2.98 1.67
CA VAL A 95 16.60 -3.34 0.25
C VAL A 95 18.05 -3.62 -0.09
N VAL A 96 18.31 -4.80 -0.68
CA VAL A 96 19.65 -5.16 -1.11
C VAL A 96 19.62 -5.57 -2.58
N PHE A 97 20.76 -5.43 -3.23
CA PHE A 97 20.91 -5.80 -4.63
C PHE A 97 22.06 -6.80 -4.72
N ASN A 98 21.83 -7.89 -5.43
CA ASN A 98 22.83 -8.95 -5.59
C ASN A 98 23.04 -9.19 -7.08
N GLY A 99 24.30 -9.39 -7.46
CA GLY A 99 24.65 -9.70 -8.83
C GLY A 99 24.83 -8.49 -9.73
N ASN A 100 24.72 -7.30 -9.18
CA ASN A 100 24.81 -6.07 -9.95
C ASN A 100 26.25 -5.58 -10.01
N ARG A 101 27.00 -6.14 -10.94
CA ARG A 101 28.41 -5.76 -11.09
C ARG A 101 28.59 -4.51 -11.92
N LYS A 102 27.74 -4.30 -12.91
CA LYS A 102 27.89 -3.20 -13.83
C LYS A 102 27.28 -1.91 -13.31
N ILE A 103 26.26 -2.02 -12.45
CA ILE A 103 25.63 -0.86 -11.86
C ILE A 103 25.72 -1.00 -10.35
N LYS A 104 26.26 0.01 -9.69
CA LYS A 104 26.45 -0.06 -8.25
C LYS A 104 25.16 0.11 -7.51
N ASP A 105 25.17 -0.34 -6.25
CA ASP A 105 23.98 -0.32 -5.39
C ASP A 105 23.39 1.07 -5.29
N ASP A 106 24.20 2.10 -5.11
CA ASP A 106 23.69 3.43 -4.93
C ASP A 106 22.96 3.94 -6.17
N LYS A 107 23.39 3.51 -7.35
CA LYS A 107 22.72 3.89 -8.58
C LYS A 107 21.40 3.14 -8.74
N LEU A 108 21.38 1.87 -8.38
CA LEU A 108 20.12 1.11 -8.43
C LEU A 108 19.15 1.61 -7.39
N GLN A 109 19.63 1.99 -6.22
CA GLN A 109 18.78 2.56 -5.17
C GLN A 109 18.10 3.83 -5.67
N ALA A 110 18.77 4.59 -6.52
CA ALA A 110 18.22 5.82 -7.05
C ALA A 110 17.13 5.59 -8.09
N VAL A 111 17.12 4.42 -8.76
CA VAL A 111 16.11 4.17 -9.79
C VAL A 111 14.88 3.43 -9.25
N VAL A 112 14.98 2.77 -8.09
CA VAL A 112 13.83 2.07 -7.53
C VAL A 112 13.07 2.99 -6.59
N GLN A 113 11.77 2.74 -6.46
CA GLN A 113 10.94 3.50 -5.54
C GLN A 113 10.83 2.83 -4.18
N THR A 114 11.00 1.51 -4.13
CA THR A 114 10.97 0.78 -2.86
C THR A 114 12.17 1.19 -2.02
N GLN A 115 11.91 1.59 -0.79
CA GLN A 115 12.96 2.10 0.08
C GLN A 115 12.92 1.39 1.41
N SER A 116 14.07 1.36 2.06
CA SER A 116 14.16 0.83 3.42
C SER A 116 13.26 1.65 4.33
N LEU A 117 12.58 0.97 5.21
CA LEU A 117 11.65 1.53 6.20
C LEU A 117 10.37 2.06 5.56
N GLY A 118 10.19 1.87 4.26
CA GLY A 118 8.94 2.21 3.59
C GLY A 118 8.02 1.00 3.48
N PRO A 119 6.83 1.21 2.93
CA PRO A 119 5.90 0.10 2.78
C PRO A 119 6.35 -0.87 1.69
N TYR A 120 6.03 -2.14 1.88
CA TYR A 120 6.24 -3.14 0.85
C TYR A 120 4.99 -3.21 -0.01
N ASP A 121 5.13 -2.93 -1.28
CA ASP A 121 4.02 -2.93 -2.23
C ASP A 121 4.46 -3.73 -3.46
N GLN A 122 3.80 -4.84 -3.71
CA GLN A 122 4.17 -5.72 -4.81
C GLN A 122 4.10 -5.01 -6.16
N THR A 123 3.14 -4.11 -6.32
CA THR A 123 3.00 -3.37 -7.57
C THR A 123 4.21 -2.45 -7.80
N ILE A 124 4.66 -1.78 -6.75
CA ILE A 124 5.83 -0.92 -6.84
C ILE A 124 7.08 -1.75 -7.09
N VAL A 125 7.21 -2.90 -6.43
CA VAL A 125 8.36 -3.78 -6.62
C VAL A 125 8.41 -4.26 -8.07
N THR A 126 7.27 -4.61 -8.65
CA THR A 126 7.22 -5.04 -10.05
C THR A 126 7.67 -3.91 -10.99
N ALA A 127 7.24 -2.70 -10.71
CA ALA A 127 7.67 -1.54 -11.49
C ALA A 127 9.16 -1.27 -11.30
N ASP A 128 9.68 -1.52 -10.09
CA ASP A 128 11.10 -1.35 -9.83
C ASP A 128 11.94 -2.34 -10.62
N ILE A 129 11.45 -3.57 -10.78
CA ILE A 129 12.14 -4.55 -11.62
C ILE A 129 12.28 -4.00 -13.04
N ALA A 130 11.22 -3.42 -13.57
CA ALA A 130 11.25 -2.83 -14.91
C ALA A 130 12.25 -1.67 -14.98
N ARG A 131 12.32 -0.86 -13.93
CA ARG A 131 13.25 0.25 -13.90
C ARG A 131 14.70 -0.22 -13.87
N ILE A 132 14.97 -1.27 -13.12
CA ILE A 132 16.31 -1.84 -13.08
C ILE A 132 16.69 -2.38 -14.46
N LYS A 133 15.77 -3.08 -15.12
CA LYS A 133 16.05 -3.59 -16.47
C LYS A 133 16.30 -2.45 -17.44
N GLU A 134 15.56 -1.38 -17.32
CA GLU A 134 15.76 -0.22 -18.17
C GLU A 134 17.14 0.40 -17.95
N ALA A 135 17.57 0.49 -16.70
CA ALA A 135 18.90 1.02 -16.40
C ALA A 135 19.97 0.17 -17.04
N TYR A 136 19.81 -1.15 -17.05
CA TYR A 136 20.75 -2.02 -17.71
C TYR A 136 20.69 -1.90 -19.23
N ALA A 137 19.50 -1.74 -19.78
CA ALA A 137 19.36 -1.56 -21.23
C ALA A 137 20.08 -0.29 -21.69
N ASN A 138 20.08 0.74 -20.84
CA ASN A 138 20.75 2.00 -21.18
C ASN A 138 22.27 1.86 -21.25
N ILE A 139 22.83 0.82 -20.68
CA ILE A 139 24.27 0.56 -20.80
C ILE A 139 24.56 -0.65 -21.70
N GLY A 140 23.58 -1.01 -22.52
CA GLY A 140 23.77 -2.06 -23.50
C GLY A 140 23.52 -3.47 -23.03
N ARG A 141 22.85 -3.62 -21.87
CA ARG A 141 22.58 -4.94 -21.30
C ARG A 141 21.09 -5.22 -21.28
N SER A 142 20.53 -5.61 -22.41
CA SER A 142 19.11 -5.84 -22.51
C SER A 142 18.69 -7.25 -22.13
N ASP A 143 19.63 -8.16 -21.89
CA ASP A 143 19.33 -9.54 -21.52
C ASP A 143 19.38 -9.78 -20.02
N VAL A 144 19.43 -8.74 -19.22
CA VAL A 144 19.48 -8.86 -17.77
C VAL A 144 18.18 -9.46 -17.24
N GLN A 145 18.31 -10.33 -16.25
CA GLN A 145 17.17 -10.91 -15.55
C GLN A 145 17.16 -10.38 -14.12
N VAL A 146 16.00 -9.95 -13.67
CA VAL A 146 15.85 -9.41 -12.32
C VAL A 146 14.69 -10.13 -11.66
N THR A 147 14.97 -10.72 -10.50
CA THR A 147 13.95 -11.34 -9.68
C THR A 147 14.06 -10.79 -8.28
N THR A 148 13.06 -11.06 -7.47
CA THR A 148 13.07 -10.57 -6.09
C THR A 148 12.95 -11.74 -5.14
N GLN A 149 13.50 -11.55 -3.96
CA GLN A 149 13.35 -12.48 -2.86
C GLN A 149 12.91 -11.68 -1.65
N VAL A 150 11.81 -12.10 -1.04
CA VAL A 150 11.23 -11.42 0.10
C VAL A 150 11.36 -12.36 1.29
N VAL A 151 12.05 -11.92 2.32
CA VAL A 151 12.30 -12.73 3.51
C VAL A 151 11.69 -12.03 4.71
N PRO A 152 10.68 -12.62 5.34
CA PRO A 152 10.11 -12.03 6.56
C PRO A 152 11.13 -12.05 7.68
N VAL A 153 11.22 -10.93 8.40
CA VAL A 153 12.14 -10.80 9.52
C VAL A 153 11.39 -10.51 10.82
N GLY A 154 10.07 -10.70 10.83
CA GLY A 154 9.27 -10.50 12.03
C GLY A 154 8.72 -9.11 12.15
N GLN A 155 7.75 -8.93 13.03
CA GLN A 155 7.15 -7.63 13.34
C GLN A 155 6.58 -6.92 12.12
N GLY A 156 6.09 -7.70 11.13
CA GLY A 156 5.53 -7.12 9.93
C GLY A 156 6.56 -6.49 9.01
N ARG A 157 7.82 -6.90 9.09
CA ARG A 157 8.88 -6.38 8.25
C ARG A 157 9.43 -7.48 7.37
N VAL A 158 9.92 -7.08 6.21
CA VAL A 158 10.55 -8.01 5.27
C VAL A 158 11.84 -7.40 4.77
N ASN A 159 12.80 -8.27 4.46
CA ASN A 159 13.97 -7.88 3.69
C ASN A 159 13.68 -8.15 2.23
N LEU A 160 13.94 -7.17 1.39
CA LEU A 160 13.72 -7.30 -0.05
C LEU A 160 15.08 -7.34 -0.74
N ALA A 161 15.30 -8.39 -1.49
CA ALA A 161 16.53 -8.53 -2.28
C ALA A 161 16.17 -8.59 -3.75
N PHE A 162 16.80 -7.73 -4.55
CA PHE A 162 16.72 -7.81 -6.00
C PHE A 162 17.88 -8.67 -6.46
N GLN A 163 17.56 -9.82 -7.04
CA GLN A 163 18.56 -10.73 -7.57
C GLN A 163 18.74 -10.42 -9.05
N ILE A 164 19.92 -9.96 -9.40
CA ILE A 164 20.20 -9.49 -10.75
C ILE A 164 21.14 -10.46 -11.41
N ASN A 165 20.72 -10.97 -12.55
CA ASN A 165 21.59 -11.77 -13.39
C ASN A 165 21.87 -10.93 -14.64
N GLU A 166 23.07 -10.40 -14.70
CA GLU A 166 23.43 -9.49 -15.79
C GLU A 166 23.61 -10.20 -17.12
N GLY A 167 23.53 -11.53 -17.12
CA GLY A 167 23.76 -12.31 -18.32
C GLY A 167 25.22 -12.38 -18.66
N GLU A 168 25.52 -13.16 -19.68
CA GLU A 168 26.87 -13.21 -20.16
C GLU A 168 27.08 -12.07 -21.12
N ARG A 169 28.26 -11.57 -21.05
CA ARG A 169 28.54 -10.61 -21.95
C ARG A 169 28.62 -11.19 -23.23
N THR A 170 28.32 -11.53 -23.78
CA THR A 170 28.45 -12.16 -24.85
C THR A 170 29.18 -11.72 -25.79
N LYS A 171 29.56 -11.77 -25.62
CA LYS A 171 30.05 -11.46 -26.24
C LYS A 171 30.01 -11.76 -27.24
N ILE A 172 29.68 -11.96 -27.26
CA ILE A 172 29.53 -12.24 -28.07
C ILE A 172 29.65 -11.67 -28.95
N ALA A 173 29.50 -11.18 -28.96
CA ALA A 173 29.59 -10.61 -29.76
C ALA A 173 30.64 -10.53 -30.39
N ARG A 174 31.08 -10.80 -30.45
CA ARG A 174 31.96 -10.68 -30.94
C ARG A 174 32.34 -11.36 -31.82
N ILE A 175 32.08 -11.47 -32.21
CA ILE A 175 32.35 -11.94 -33.00
C ILE A 175 32.71 -11.66 -33.89
N ASP A 176 32.94 -11.30 -34.11
CA ASP A 176 33.19 -11.07 -35.02
C ASP A 176 33.39 -11.29 -35.75
#